data_daa9132d65ae75d87c6f17072a7a3ad7
#
_entry.id   daa9132d65ae75d87c6f17072a7a3ad7
#
_cell.length_a   1.000
_cell.length_b   1.000
_cell.length_c   1.000
_cell.angle_alpha   90.00
_cell.angle_beta   90.00
_cell.angle_gamma   90.00
#
_symmetry.space_group_name_H-M   'P 1'
#
loop_
_entity.id
_entity.type
_entity.pdbx_description
1 polymer ?
#
loop_
_entity_poly.entity_id
_entity_poly.type
_entity_poly.pdbx_seq_one_letter_code
_entity_poly.pdbx_strand_id
1 'polypeptide(L)'
;PVIQADSHDRASLDQLVEKTHVVCSTVGPYALYGDELVAACVDAGTDYCDLTGEVPWMRRMLDQHADKAQQTGARIVHCCGFDSVPSDMGVRFAQAEAKNRFGGPLTQIRLGVEAMRGKMSGGTAASMMNIIQESQKDPSVARVLKNPYALCPEGMQSGVKQPYVKGPQ
;
A
#
# COMPACT_ATOMS: atom_id res chain seq x y z
N PRO A 1 8.20 -2.63 -26.33
CA PRO A 1 9.02 -3.82 -26.16
C PRO A 1 8.52 -4.64 -24.97
N VAL A 2 8.66 -5.97 -25.02
CA VAL A 2 8.43 -6.86 -23.89
C VAL A 2 9.79 -7.14 -23.26
N ILE A 3 9.89 -6.99 -21.94
CA ILE A 3 11.10 -7.30 -21.17
C ILE A 3 10.74 -8.44 -20.22
N GLN A 4 11.50 -9.52 -20.28
CA GLN A 4 11.36 -10.62 -19.35
C GLN A 4 12.22 -10.33 -18.12
N ALA A 5 11.62 -10.38 -16.92
CA ALA A 5 12.32 -10.23 -15.66
C ALA A 5 11.77 -11.24 -14.65
N ASP A 6 12.62 -11.68 -13.71
CA ASP A 6 12.26 -12.59 -12.62
C ASP A 6 12.31 -11.82 -11.30
N SER A 7 11.26 -11.95 -10.48
CA SER A 7 11.14 -11.29 -9.17
C SER A 7 12.24 -11.66 -8.18
N HIS A 8 12.96 -12.75 -8.41
CA HIS A 8 14.06 -13.24 -7.58
C HIS A 8 15.45 -13.07 -8.24
N ASP A 9 15.48 -12.51 -9.47
CA ASP A 9 16.74 -12.17 -10.15
C ASP A 9 16.92 -10.66 -10.18
N ARG A 10 17.69 -10.16 -9.23
CA ARG A 10 17.97 -8.73 -9.09
C ARG A 10 18.56 -8.13 -10.38
N ALA A 11 19.42 -8.82 -11.08
CA ALA A 11 20.04 -8.30 -12.30
C ALA A 11 19.01 -8.06 -13.42
N SER A 12 18.01 -8.94 -13.55
CA SER A 12 16.91 -8.74 -14.50
C SER A 12 16.00 -7.58 -14.11
N LEU A 13 15.79 -7.36 -12.81
CA LEU A 13 15.03 -6.24 -12.30
C LEU A 13 15.76 -4.90 -12.49
N ASP A 14 17.06 -4.84 -12.26
CA ASP A 14 17.88 -3.66 -12.51
C ASP A 14 17.79 -3.23 -13.99
N GLN A 15 17.90 -4.19 -14.93
CA GLN A 15 17.71 -3.92 -16.35
C GLN A 15 16.30 -3.44 -16.72
N LEU A 16 15.28 -3.87 -15.98
CA LEU A 16 13.90 -3.42 -16.15
C LEU A 16 13.75 -1.96 -15.74
N VAL A 17 14.19 -1.63 -14.53
CA VAL A 17 13.99 -0.29 -13.94
C VAL A 17 14.78 0.80 -14.64
N GLU A 18 15.95 0.48 -15.20
CA GLU A 18 16.76 1.40 -16.03
C GLU A 18 16.04 1.84 -17.31
N LYS A 19 15.07 1.08 -17.79
CA LYS A 19 14.37 1.33 -19.08
C LYS A 19 13.04 2.04 -18.91
N THR A 20 12.66 2.39 -17.70
CA THR A 20 11.37 3.04 -17.42
C THR A 20 11.50 4.14 -16.37
N HIS A 21 10.57 5.06 -16.37
CA HIS A 21 10.47 6.09 -15.32
C HIS A 21 9.56 5.64 -14.16
N VAL A 22 8.65 4.71 -14.44
CA VAL A 22 7.67 4.24 -13.45
C VAL A 22 7.42 2.76 -13.65
N VAL A 23 7.41 2.00 -12.57
CA VAL A 23 6.96 0.60 -12.53
C VAL A 23 5.61 0.54 -11.83
N CYS A 24 4.62 -0.09 -12.46
CA CYS A 24 3.34 -0.43 -11.83
C CYS A 24 3.27 -1.95 -11.67
N SER A 25 3.43 -2.42 -10.44
CA SER A 25 3.45 -3.87 -10.15
C SER A 25 2.06 -4.40 -9.79
N THR A 26 1.68 -5.50 -10.43
CA THR A 26 0.47 -6.27 -10.10
C THR A 26 0.81 -7.69 -9.64
N VAL A 27 2.08 -7.95 -9.34
CA VAL A 27 2.60 -9.28 -8.99
C VAL A 27 2.55 -9.47 -7.48
N GLY A 28 1.55 -10.20 -7.02
CA GLY A 28 1.36 -10.57 -5.61
C GLY A 28 1.40 -12.10 -5.41
N PRO A 29 1.59 -12.60 -4.18
CA PRO A 29 1.81 -11.86 -2.92
C PRO A 29 3.08 -11.00 -2.92
N TYR A 30 2.94 -9.74 -2.53
CA TYR A 30 4.06 -8.79 -2.55
C TYR A 30 5.13 -9.12 -1.53
N ALA A 31 4.75 -9.68 -0.39
CA ALA A 31 5.70 -10.16 0.62
C ALA A 31 6.62 -11.29 0.11
N LEU A 32 6.25 -11.97 -0.98
CA LEU A 32 7.06 -13.03 -1.60
C LEU A 32 7.84 -12.54 -2.82
N TYR A 33 7.31 -11.56 -3.56
CA TYR A 33 7.83 -11.20 -4.88
C TYR A 33 8.18 -9.71 -5.04
N GLY A 34 7.87 -8.86 -4.05
CA GLY A 34 7.95 -7.41 -4.19
C GLY A 34 9.27 -6.79 -3.72
N ASP A 35 9.98 -7.44 -2.78
CA ASP A 35 11.12 -6.83 -2.08
C ASP A 35 12.22 -6.36 -3.05
N GLU A 36 12.68 -7.24 -3.92
CA GLU A 36 13.77 -6.94 -4.86
C GLU A 36 13.38 -5.87 -5.89
N LEU A 37 12.11 -5.88 -6.34
CA LEU A 37 11.65 -4.88 -7.30
C LEU A 37 11.56 -3.49 -6.68
N VAL A 38 11.06 -3.37 -5.44
CA VAL A 38 11.05 -2.09 -4.71
C VAL A 38 12.48 -1.60 -4.49
N ALA A 39 13.38 -2.50 -4.07
CA ALA A 39 14.79 -2.17 -3.88
C ALA A 39 15.44 -1.67 -5.18
N ALA A 40 15.20 -2.34 -6.30
CA ALA A 40 15.72 -1.93 -7.61
C ALA A 40 15.20 -0.55 -8.03
N CYS A 41 13.90 -0.29 -7.85
CA CYS A 41 13.31 1.02 -8.12
C CYS A 41 13.93 2.12 -7.27
N VAL A 42 14.09 1.87 -5.97
CA VAL A 42 14.72 2.82 -5.04
C VAL A 42 16.17 3.10 -5.42
N ASP A 43 16.93 2.06 -5.77
CA ASP A 43 18.34 2.20 -6.15
C ASP A 43 18.54 2.99 -7.45
N ALA A 44 17.65 2.80 -8.42
CA ALA A 44 17.68 3.47 -9.71
C ALA A 44 17.04 4.87 -9.73
N GLY A 45 16.33 5.27 -8.66
CA GLY A 45 15.52 6.50 -8.67
C GLY A 45 14.27 6.39 -9.55
N THR A 46 13.85 5.16 -9.85
CA THR A 46 12.65 4.88 -10.65
C THR A 46 11.42 4.86 -9.74
N ASP A 47 10.34 5.50 -10.17
CA ASP A 47 9.09 5.52 -9.43
C ASP A 47 8.43 4.12 -9.41
N TYR A 48 7.72 3.82 -8.34
CA TYR A 48 7.03 2.55 -8.15
C TYR A 48 5.62 2.75 -7.65
N CYS A 49 4.68 1.99 -8.16
CA CYS A 49 3.35 1.85 -7.58
C CYS A 49 2.85 0.41 -7.65
N ASP A 50 1.94 0.06 -6.76
CA ASP A 50 1.31 -1.25 -6.69
C ASP A 50 -0.15 -1.17 -6.23
N LEU A 51 -0.80 -2.31 -6.11
CA LEU A 51 -2.16 -2.44 -5.58
C LEU A 51 -2.21 -3.35 -4.34
N THR A 52 -1.11 -3.41 -3.58
CA THR A 52 -1.02 -4.24 -2.37
C THR A 52 -1.99 -3.81 -1.28
N GLY A 53 -2.45 -4.78 -0.49
CA GLY A 53 -3.11 -4.60 0.80
C GLY A 53 -2.32 -5.21 1.97
N GLU A 54 -1.06 -5.61 1.74
CA GLU A 54 -0.22 -6.34 2.68
C GLU A 54 0.49 -5.38 3.66
N VAL A 55 -0.25 -4.87 4.67
CA VAL A 55 0.24 -3.86 5.64
C VAL A 55 1.59 -4.22 6.28
N PRO A 56 1.86 -5.47 6.72
CA PRO A 56 3.15 -5.82 7.27
C PRO A 56 4.30 -5.67 6.26
N TRP A 57 4.06 -6.05 5.01
CA TRP A 57 5.04 -5.88 3.95
C TRP A 57 5.31 -4.40 3.66
N MET A 58 4.27 -3.59 3.53
CA MET A 58 4.42 -2.14 3.33
C MET A 58 5.22 -1.48 4.46
N ARG A 59 4.96 -1.88 5.72
CA ARG A 59 5.73 -1.37 6.86
C ARG A 59 7.21 -1.72 6.73
N ARG A 60 7.53 -2.95 6.34
CA ARG A 60 8.90 -3.39 6.09
C ARG A 60 9.57 -2.58 4.97
N MET A 61 8.88 -2.36 3.84
CA MET A 61 9.40 -1.54 2.75
C MET A 61 9.68 -0.09 3.17
N LEU A 62 8.78 0.50 3.94
CA LEU A 62 8.99 1.84 4.50
C LEU A 62 10.22 1.87 5.41
N ASP A 63 10.35 0.91 6.33
CA ASP A 63 11.48 0.87 7.27
C ASP A 63 12.83 0.69 6.57
N GLN A 64 12.86 -0.09 5.49
CA GLN A 64 14.09 -0.41 4.77
C GLN A 64 14.51 0.64 3.75
N HIS A 65 13.56 1.30 3.11
CA HIS A 65 13.81 2.04 1.88
C HIS A 65 13.45 3.53 1.92
N ALA A 66 12.74 4.03 2.93
CA ALA A 66 12.25 5.42 2.95
C ALA A 66 13.39 6.45 2.81
N ASP A 67 14.46 6.29 3.58
CA ASP A 67 15.59 7.22 3.57
C ASP A 67 16.30 7.23 2.22
N LYS A 68 16.51 6.05 1.64
CA LYS A 68 17.18 5.92 0.36
C LYS A 68 16.30 6.43 -0.80
N ALA A 69 15.02 6.16 -0.77
CA ALA A 69 14.06 6.68 -1.75
C ALA A 69 14.04 8.22 -1.75
N GLN A 70 14.12 8.84 -0.56
CA GLN A 70 14.25 10.29 -0.44
C GLN A 70 15.56 10.81 -1.08
N GLN A 71 16.66 10.09 -0.91
CA GLN A 71 17.97 10.47 -1.47
C GLN A 71 18.01 10.32 -2.99
N THR A 72 17.44 9.26 -3.56
CA THR A 72 17.41 8.99 -5.00
C THR A 72 16.31 9.74 -5.74
N GLY A 73 15.30 10.23 -5.01
CA GLY A 73 14.12 10.89 -5.57
C GLY A 73 13.04 9.90 -6.04
N ALA A 74 13.20 8.60 -5.82
CA ALA A 74 12.21 7.60 -6.17
C ALA A 74 10.92 7.78 -5.34
N ARG A 75 9.77 7.79 -5.98
CA ARG A 75 8.45 7.84 -5.34
C ARG A 75 7.89 6.42 -5.27
N ILE A 76 7.78 5.89 -4.05
CA ILE A 76 7.24 4.56 -3.81
C ILE A 76 5.83 4.70 -3.24
N VAL A 77 4.81 4.31 -4.01
CA VAL A 77 3.40 4.51 -3.67
C VAL A 77 2.67 3.17 -3.67
N HIS A 78 2.38 2.68 -2.48
CA HIS A 78 1.58 1.47 -2.29
C HIS A 78 0.07 1.75 -2.39
N CYS A 79 -0.74 0.71 -2.48
CA CYS A 79 -2.20 0.78 -2.40
C CYS A 79 -2.86 1.61 -3.52
N CYS A 80 -2.34 1.59 -4.74
CA CYS A 80 -2.91 2.31 -5.89
C CYS A 80 -4.05 1.56 -6.59
N GLY A 81 -4.63 0.54 -5.96
CA GLY A 81 -5.73 -0.25 -6.49
C GLY A 81 -7.12 0.26 -6.12
N PHE A 82 -8.13 -0.41 -6.67
CA PHE A 82 -9.55 -0.12 -6.42
C PHE A 82 -9.93 -0.21 -4.94
N ASP A 83 -9.28 -1.06 -4.17
CA ASP A 83 -9.59 -1.24 -2.74
C ASP A 83 -9.31 0.01 -1.90
N SER A 84 -8.38 0.85 -2.34
CA SER A 84 -7.86 1.99 -1.57
C SER A 84 -8.17 3.34 -2.22
N VAL A 85 -7.91 3.49 -3.52
CA VAL A 85 -7.99 4.79 -4.21
C VAL A 85 -9.36 5.45 -4.12
N PRO A 86 -10.51 4.78 -4.33
CA PRO A 86 -11.81 5.41 -4.21
C PRO A 86 -12.10 5.94 -2.80
N SER A 87 -11.64 5.22 -1.76
CA SER A 87 -11.82 5.63 -0.36
C SER A 87 -10.98 6.84 -0.03
N ASP A 88 -9.70 6.83 -0.40
CA ASP A 88 -8.76 7.93 -0.18
C ASP A 88 -9.18 9.20 -0.91
N MET A 89 -9.48 9.09 -2.21
CA MET A 89 -9.94 10.21 -3.02
C MET A 89 -11.30 10.74 -2.58
N GLY A 90 -12.19 9.86 -2.11
CA GLY A 90 -13.49 10.23 -1.54
C GLY A 90 -13.33 11.09 -0.27
N VAL A 91 -12.42 10.72 0.62
CA VAL A 91 -12.09 11.50 1.81
C VAL A 91 -11.50 12.86 1.41
N ARG A 92 -10.54 12.89 0.49
CA ARG A 92 -9.96 14.13 -0.02
C ARG A 92 -11.02 15.05 -0.62
N PHE A 93 -11.90 14.52 -1.45
CA PHE A 93 -12.99 15.28 -2.05
C PHE A 93 -13.94 15.86 -0.99
N ALA A 94 -14.39 15.03 -0.04
CA ALA A 94 -15.28 15.47 1.03
C ALA A 94 -14.65 16.57 1.91
N GLN A 95 -13.36 16.45 2.22
CA GLN A 95 -12.63 17.48 2.97
C GLN A 95 -12.49 18.80 2.20
N ALA A 96 -12.21 18.73 0.88
CA ALA A 96 -12.14 19.92 0.03
C ALA A 96 -13.49 20.65 -0.04
N GLU A 97 -14.57 19.89 -0.27
CA GLU A 97 -15.93 20.44 -0.29
C GLU A 97 -16.35 21.06 1.06
N ALA A 98 -16.00 20.40 2.17
CA ALA A 98 -16.30 20.92 3.50
C ALA A 98 -15.58 22.24 3.77
N LYS A 99 -14.30 22.33 3.40
CA LYS A 99 -13.53 23.56 3.52
C LYS A 99 -14.16 24.70 2.71
N ASN A 100 -14.61 24.40 1.48
CA ASN A 100 -15.23 25.39 0.60
C ASN A 100 -16.60 25.84 1.12
N ARG A 101 -17.44 24.93 1.64
CA ARG A 101 -18.82 25.21 2.02
C ARG A 101 -18.96 25.68 3.47
N PHE A 102 -18.13 25.18 4.36
CA PHE A 102 -18.26 25.38 5.82
C PHE A 102 -17.05 26.07 6.46
N GLY A 103 -16.01 26.37 5.68
CA GLY A 103 -14.80 27.06 6.18
C GLY A 103 -13.83 26.18 6.98
N GLY A 104 -14.09 24.88 7.13
CA GLY A 104 -13.26 24.00 7.93
C GLY A 104 -13.35 22.51 7.55
N PRO A 105 -12.49 21.66 8.13
CA PRO A 105 -12.49 20.23 7.83
C PRO A 105 -13.63 19.51 8.55
N LEU A 106 -14.08 18.39 7.94
CA LEU A 106 -14.98 17.45 8.61
C LEU A 106 -14.21 16.67 9.69
N THR A 107 -14.82 16.52 10.85
CA THR A 107 -14.28 15.72 11.95
C THR A 107 -14.62 14.24 11.83
N GLN A 108 -15.61 13.89 11.01
CA GLN A 108 -16.05 12.54 10.78
C GLN A 108 -16.51 12.36 9.34
N ILE A 109 -16.01 11.32 8.69
CA ILE A 109 -16.43 10.89 7.36
C ILE A 109 -16.80 9.41 7.44
N ARG A 110 -17.91 9.02 6.79
CA ARG A 110 -18.35 7.63 6.67
C ARG A 110 -18.49 7.29 5.20
N LEU A 111 -17.84 6.22 4.77
CA LEU A 111 -17.99 5.63 3.45
C LEU A 111 -18.88 4.39 3.56
N GLY A 112 -19.90 4.32 2.74
CA GLY A 112 -20.75 3.14 2.59
C GLY A 112 -20.58 2.52 1.21
N VAL A 113 -20.39 1.21 1.14
CA VAL A 113 -20.42 0.45 -0.12
C VAL A 113 -21.80 -0.19 -0.23
N GLU A 114 -22.66 0.33 -1.10
CA GLU A 114 -24.04 -0.14 -1.24
C GLU A 114 -24.15 -1.46 -2.02
N ALA A 115 -23.29 -1.66 -3.01
CA ALA A 115 -23.29 -2.87 -3.81
C ALA A 115 -21.88 -3.21 -4.30
N MET A 116 -21.54 -4.49 -4.27
CA MET A 116 -20.31 -5.01 -4.83
C MET A 116 -20.62 -6.22 -5.70
N ARG A 117 -20.09 -6.25 -6.93
CA ARG A 117 -20.19 -7.40 -7.83
C ARG A 117 -18.79 -7.83 -8.25
N GLY A 118 -18.51 -9.10 -8.17
CA GLY A 118 -17.22 -9.67 -8.55
C GLY A 118 -16.83 -10.85 -7.67
N LYS A 119 -15.66 -11.40 -7.95
CA LYS A 119 -15.04 -12.47 -7.14
C LYS A 119 -13.68 -12.00 -6.66
N MET A 120 -13.26 -12.52 -5.52
CA MET A 120 -11.89 -12.34 -5.04
C MET A 120 -10.90 -12.92 -6.05
N SER A 121 -9.84 -12.18 -6.37
CA SER A 121 -8.79 -12.67 -7.26
C SER A 121 -7.96 -13.75 -6.55
N GLY A 122 -7.32 -14.63 -7.34
CA GLY A 122 -6.39 -15.62 -6.79
C GLY A 122 -5.22 -14.97 -6.03
N GLY A 123 -4.72 -13.84 -6.52
CA GLY A 123 -3.67 -13.06 -5.84
C GLY A 123 -4.10 -12.56 -4.47
N THR A 124 -5.31 -12.00 -4.35
CA THR A 124 -5.87 -11.57 -3.05
C THR A 124 -5.98 -12.73 -2.06
N ALA A 125 -6.48 -13.88 -2.51
CA ALA A 125 -6.57 -15.06 -1.66
C ALA A 125 -5.18 -15.55 -1.22
N ALA A 126 -4.21 -15.58 -2.12
CA ALA A 126 -2.83 -15.97 -1.82
C ALA A 126 -2.17 -15.01 -0.81
N SER A 127 -2.33 -13.68 -0.98
CA SER A 127 -1.83 -12.69 -0.04
C SER A 127 -2.45 -12.85 1.36
N MET A 128 -3.75 -13.07 1.46
CA MET A 128 -4.42 -13.33 2.75
C MET A 128 -3.86 -14.58 3.44
N MET A 129 -3.69 -15.67 2.70
CA MET A 129 -3.11 -16.90 3.24
C MET A 129 -1.68 -16.69 3.73
N ASN A 130 -0.86 -15.98 2.96
CA ASN A 130 0.51 -15.66 3.34
C ASN A 130 0.57 -14.83 4.63
N ILE A 131 -0.24 -13.77 4.74
CA ILE A 131 -0.32 -12.92 5.95
C ILE A 131 -0.71 -13.75 7.19
N ILE A 132 -1.66 -14.68 7.05
CA ILE A 132 -2.06 -15.56 8.15
C ILE A 132 -0.87 -16.43 8.59
N GLN A 133 -0.18 -17.05 7.63
CA GLN A 133 0.98 -17.90 7.93
C GLN A 133 2.13 -17.11 8.57
N GLU A 134 2.43 -15.92 8.05
CA GLU A 134 3.45 -15.04 8.63
C GLU A 134 3.08 -14.61 10.06
N SER A 135 1.83 -14.22 10.30
CA SER A 135 1.37 -13.80 11.63
C SER A 135 1.42 -14.91 12.69
N GLN A 136 1.33 -16.18 12.26
CA GLN A 136 1.49 -17.33 13.15
C GLN A 136 2.97 -17.60 13.48
N LYS A 137 3.88 -17.29 12.57
CA LYS A 137 5.32 -17.52 12.73
C LYS A 137 6.01 -16.36 13.45
N ASP A 138 5.57 -15.13 13.20
CA ASP A 138 6.17 -13.92 13.73
C ASP A 138 5.14 -13.04 14.47
N PRO A 139 5.23 -12.93 15.80
CA PRO A 139 4.36 -12.06 16.58
C PRO A 139 4.47 -10.56 16.23
N SER A 140 5.55 -10.13 15.58
CA SER A 140 5.70 -8.74 15.14
C SER A 140 4.71 -8.40 14.03
N VAL A 141 4.48 -9.32 13.10
CA VAL A 141 3.47 -9.21 12.03
C VAL A 141 2.07 -9.05 12.63
N ALA A 142 1.74 -9.87 13.63
CA ALA A 142 0.45 -9.77 14.32
C ALA A 142 0.27 -8.42 15.05
N ARG A 143 1.35 -7.83 15.58
CA ARG A 143 1.32 -6.48 16.19
C ARG A 143 1.05 -5.41 15.16
N VAL A 144 1.71 -5.47 14.00
CA VAL A 144 1.49 -4.53 12.89
C VAL A 144 0.04 -4.59 12.42
N LEU A 145 -0.53 -5.78 12.22
CA LEU A 145 -1.92 -5.96 11.79
C LEU A 145 -2.96 -5.41 12.79
N LYS A 146 -2.64 -5.43 14.08
CA LYS A 146 -3.52 -4.88 15.13
C LYS A 146 -3.40 -3.38 15.32
N ASN A 147 -2.39 -2.75 14.75
CA ASN A 147 -2.14 -1.32 14.88
C ASN A 147 -2.78 -0.56 13.70
N PRO A 148 -3.88 0.19 13.87
CA PRO A 148 -4.51 0.95 12.79
C PRO A 148 -3.62 2.09 12.27
N TYR A 149 -2.56 2.42 12.97
CA TYR A 149 -1.59 3.45 12.60
C TYR A 149 -0.25 2.88 12.15
N ALA A 150 -0.20 1.59 11.80
CA ALA A 150 1.06 0.92 11.45
C ALA A 150 1.84 1.59 10.30
N LEU A 151 1.14 2.24 9.38
CA LEU A 151 1.74 2.96 8.24
C LEU A 151 1.79 4.48 8.43
N CYS A 152 1.29 4.97 9.57
CA CYS A 152 1.29 6.40 9.86
C CYS A 152 2.69 6.86 10.30
N PRO A 153 3.20 7.99 9.80
CA PRO A 153 4.45 8.56 10.27
C PRO A 153 4.42 8.83 11.78
N GLU A 154 5.58 8.73 12.42
CA GLU A 154 5.72 9.06 13.83
C GLU A 154 5.29 10.52 14.10
N GLY A 155 4.60 10.72 15.22
CA GLY A 155 4.08 12.03 15.61
C GLY A 155 2.79 12.47 14.91
N MET A 156 2.35 11.75 13.86
CA MET A 156 1.07 12.06 13.17
C MET A 156 -0.10 11.18 13.63
N GLN A 157 0.12 10.32 14.61
CA GLN A 157 -0.92 9.45 15.15
C GLN A 157 -1.87 10.27 16.04
N SER A 158 -3.13 10.38 15.63
CA SER A 158 -4.14 11.17 16.37
C SER A 158 -4.55 10.56 17.72
N GLY A 159 -4.18 9.30 17.97
CA GLY A 159 -4.60 8.58 19.17
C GLY A 159 -6.09 8.24 19.23
N VAL A 160 -6.87 8.66 18.24
CA VAL A 160 -8.31 8.37 18.18
C VAL A 160 -8.48 6.91 17.77
N LYS A 161 -9.01 6.09 18.67
CA LYS A 161 -9.47 4.75 18.31
C LYS A 161 -10.65 4.92 17.36
N GLN A 162 -10.46 4.58 16.10
CA GLN A 162 -11.56 4.55 15.15
C GLN A 162 -12.49 3.38 15.51
N PRO A 163 -13.74 3.63 15.94
CA PRO A 163 -14.66 2.54 16.14
C PRO A 163 -15.01 1.96 14.76
N TYR A 164 -14.92 0.64 14.64
CA TYR A 164 -15.54 -0.06 13.52
C TYR A 164 -17.06 0.18 13.61
N VAL A 165 -17.58 0.98 12.71
CA VAL A 165 -19.03 1.20 12.62
C VAL A 165 -19.60 0.14 11.69
N LYS A 166 -20.29 -0.85 12.25
CA LYS A 166 -21.11 -1.77 11.47
C LYS A 166 -22.14 -0.94 10.70
N GLY A 167 -22.19 -1.09 9.39
CA GLY A 167 -23.17 -0.42 8.55
C GLY A 167 -24.62 -0.73 8.99
N PRO A 168 -25.60 0.03 8.56
CA PRO A 168 -27.00 -0.30 8.79
C PRO A 168 -27.29 -1.70 8.27
N GLN A 169 -28.00 -2.49 9.08
CA GLN A 169 -28.51 -3.80 8.68
C GLN A 169 -29.70 -3.61 7.73
#